data_16106cf8df96d23ea00b23f1c1d1d656
#
_entry.id   16106cf8df96d23ea00b23f1c1d1d656
#
_cell.length_a   1.000
_cell.length_b   1.000
_cell.length_c   1.000
_cell.angle_alpha   90.00
_cell.angle_beta   90.00
_cell.angle_gamma   90.00
#
_symmetry.space_group_name_H-M   'P 1'
#
loop_
_entity.id
_entity.type
_entity.pdbx_description
1 polymer ?
#
loop_
_entity_poly.entity_id
_entity_poly.type
_entity_poly.pdbx_seq_one_letter_code
_entity_poly.pdbx_strand_id
1 'polypeptide(L)'
;MTSITLDHYLFLGAILFTIGVLGIFLNKKNVIIILMSIELILLSVNINFIAFSVYLGDLSGQIFAMFTLTVAAAEAAIGLAILVVFFRNLGSIEVQQINKLKG
;
A
#
# COMPACT_ATOMS: atom_id res chain seq x y z
N MET A 1 -21.49 -11.40 25.23
CA MET A 1 -21.01 -10.74 23.99
C MET A 1 -19.61 -10.18 24.23
N THR A 2 -18.64 -10.64 23.45
CA THR A 2 -17.29 -10.13 23.57
C THR A 2 -17.18 -8.76 22.92
N SER A 3 -16.73 -7.78 23.70
CA SER A 3 -16.48 -6.44 23.15
C SER A 3 -15.17 -6.43 22.37
N ILE A 4 -15.10 -5.58 21.35
CA ILE A 4 -13.87 -5.37 20.59
C ILE A 4 -12.92 -4.59 21.48
N THR A 5 -11.70 -5.13 21.65
CA THR A 5 -10.66 -4.52 22.49
C THR A 5 -9.47 -4.11 21.64
N LEU A 6 -8.49 -3.45 22.28
CA LEU A 6 -7.23 -3.08 21.63
C LEU A 6 -6.57 -4.29 20.96
N ASP A 7 -6.59 -5.45 21.62
CA ASP A 7 -5.96 -6.67 21.12
C ASP A 7 -6.51 -7.09 19.76
N HIS A 8 -7.81 -6.93 19.53
CA HIS A 8 -8.42 -7.24 18.24
C HIS A 8 -7.85 -6.38 17.12
N TYR A 9 -7.68 -5.09 17.36
CA TYR A 9 -7.12 -4.18 16.37
C TYR A 9 -5.65 -4.45 16.12
N LEU A 10 -4.88 -4.73 17.17
CA LEU A 10 -3.46 -5.08 17.03
C LEU A 10 -3.29 -6.39 16.25
N PHE A 11 -4.16 -7.36 16.50
CA PHE A 11 -4.14 -8.63 15.78
C PHE A 11 -4.45 -8.43 14.30
N LEU A 12 -5.47 -7.63 13.99
CA LEU A 12 -5.80 -7.27 12.61
C LEU A 12 -4.63 -6.58 11.92
N GLY A 13 -4.02 -5.62 12.60
CA GLY A 13 -2.84 -4.92 12.08
C GLY A 13 -1.69 -5.87 11.80
N ALA A 14 -1.43 -6.82 12.70
CA ALA A 14 -0.37 -7.81 12.51
C ALA A 14 -0.65 -8.71 11.30
N ILE A 15 -1.89 -9.13 11.09
CA ILE A 15 -2.28 -9.94 9.93
C ILE A 15 -2.06 -9.16 8.64
N LEU A 16 -2.54 -7.92 8.57
CA LEU A 16 -2.41 -7.08 7.39
C LEU A 16 -0.94 -6.78 7.07
N PHE A 17 -0.16 -6.50 8.10
CA PHE A 17 1.28 -6.28 7.95
C PHE A 17 1.96 -7.51 7.36
N THR A 18 1.65 -8.68 7.89
CA THR A 18 2.22 -9.94 7.43
C THR A 18 1.85 -10.22 5.98
N ILE A 19 0.57 -10.02 5.62
CA ILE A 19 0.10 -10.18 4.24
C ILE A 19 0.85 -9.23 3.31
N GLY A 20 1.04 -7.98 3.74
CA GLY A 20 1.78 -6.99 2.94
C GLY A 20 3.22 -7.39 2.71
N VAL A 21 3.92 -7.83 3.76
CA VAL A 21 5.31 -8.29 3.66
C VAL A 21 5.42 -9.51 2.75
N LEU A 22 4.54 -10.50 2.92
CA LEU A 22 4.51 -11.68 2.07
C LEU A 22 4.21 -11.32 0.61
N GLY A 23 3.33 -10.36 0.38
CA GLY A 23 3.01 -9.89 -0.96
C GLY A 23 4.25 -9.37 -1.70
N ILE A 24 5.11 -8.62 -0.99
CA ILE A 24 6.36 -8.13 -1.58
C ILE A 24 7.29 -9.30 -1.93
N PHE A 25 7.50 -10.21 -0.99
CA PHE A 25 8.47 -11.30 -1.19
C PHE A 25 8.01 -12.31 -2.23
N LEU A 26 6.71 -12.61 -2.28
CA LEU A 26 6.18 -13.61 -3.21
C LEU A 26 5.99 -13.11 -4.63
N ASN A 27 5.91 -11.79 -4.81
CA ASN A 27 5.57 -11.18 -6.11
C ASN A 27 6.56 -10.09 -6.50
N LYS A 28 7.85 -10.37 -6.39
CA LYS A 28 8.91 -9.38 -6.60
C LYS A 28 8.91 -8.75 -7.99
N LYS A 29 8.36 -9.43 -8.99
CA LYS A 29 8.38 -8.95 -10.38
C LYS A 29 7.13 -8.18 -10.77
N ASN A 30 6.08 -8.19 -9.94
CA ASN A 30 4.84 -7.49 -10.23
C ASN A 30 4.80 -6.18 -9.45
N VAL A 31 5.07 -5.08 -10.15
CA VAL A 31 5.17 -3.75 -9.53
C VAL A 31 3.84 -3.32 -8.90
N ILE A 32 2.72 -3.67 -9.52
CA ILE A 32 1.39 -3.32 -9.01
C ILE A 32 1.14 -4.02 -7.68
N ILE A 33 1.48 -5.31 -7.59
CA ILE A 33 1.31 -6.08 -6.35
C ILE A 33 2.25 -5.54 -5.26
N ILE A 34 3.48 -5.18 -5.61
CA ILE A 34 4.40 -4.56 -4.66
C ILE A 34 3.83 -3.25 -4.11
N LEU A 35 3.29 -2.40 -4.98
CA LEU A 35 2.67 -1.14 -4.55
C LEU A 35 1.49 -1.39 -3.63
N MET A 36 0.60 -2.32 -3.97
CA MET A 36 -0.54 -2.68 -3.14
C MET A 36 -0.10 -3.26 -1.79
N SER A 37 0.97 -4.05 -1.79
CA SER A 37 1.53 -4.64 -0.57
C SER A 37 2.08 -3.57 0.37
N ILE A 38 2.77 -2.58 -0.16
CA ILE A 38 3.25 -1.43 0.62
C ILE A 38 2.06 -0.67 1.22
N GLU A 39 1.00 -0.49 0.46
CA GLU A 39 -0.22 0.17 0.95
C GLU A 39 -0.86 -0.61 2.11
N LEU A 40 -0.87 -1.95 2.04
CA LEU A 40 -1.37 -2.78 3.15
C LEU A 40 -0.52 -2.62 4.40
N ILE A 41 0.81 -2.54 4.24
CA ILE A 41 1.72 -2.31 5.37
C ILE A 41 1.43 -0.95 6.01
N LEU A 42 1.28 0.08 5.21
CA LEU A 42 0.93 1.43 5.71
C LEU A 42 -0.41 1.44 6.41
N LEU A 43 -1.41 0.75 5.85
CA LEU A 43 -2.72 0.63 6.48
C LEU A 43 -2.62 -0.05 7.85
N SER A 44 -1.82 -1.12 7.97
CA SER A 44 -1.64 -1.83 9.23
C SER A 44 -1.04 -0.93 10.31
N VAL A 45 -0.05 -0.12 9.94
CA VAL A 45 0.57 0.85 10.85
C VAL A 45 -0.45 1.89 11.30
N ASN A 46 -1.27 2.40 10.38
CA ASN A 46 -2.30 3.38 10.69
C ASN A 46 -3.38 2.82 11.62
N ILE A 47 -3.79 1.58 11.41
CA ILE A 47 -4.73 0.91 12.32
C ILE A 47 -4.15 0.87 13.73
N ASN A 48 -2.87 0.56 13.87
CA ASN A 48 -2.21 0.55 15.18
C ASN A 48 -2.18 1.94 15.82
N PHE A 49 -1.84 2.98 15.06
CA PHE A 49 -1.85 4.36 15.58
C PHE A 49 -3.22 4.76 16.08
N ILE A 50 -4.25 4.48 15.31
CA ILE A 50 -5.63 4.84 15.68
C ILE A 50 -6.06 4.04 16.91
N ALA A 51 -5.77 2.74 16.94
CA ALA A 51 -6.13 1.86 18.04
C ALA A 51 -5.48 2.31 19.35
N PHE A 52 -4.19 2.59 19.34
CA PHE A 52 -3.47 3.09 20.52
C PHE A 52 -3.99 4.46 20.95
N SER A 53 -4.28 5.33 19.98
CA SER A 53 -4.82 6.66 20.26
C SER A 53 -6.14 6.57 21.00
N VAL A 54 -7.04 5.72 20.56
CA VAL A 54 -8.33 5.51 21.22
C VAL A 54 -8.15 4.90 22.61
N TYR A 55 -7.28 3.90 22.72
CA TYR A 55 -7.03 3.21 23.98
C TYR A 55 -6.44 4.16 25.04
N LEU A 56 -5.48 5.00 24.64
CA LEU A 56 -4.82 5.94 25.55
C LEU A 56 -5.61 7.24 25.75
N GLY A 57 -6.68 7.47 24.97
CA GLY A 57 -7.44 8.71 25.05
C GLY A 57 -6.67 9.92 24.52
N ASP A 58 -5.69 9.72 23.65
CA ASP A 58 -4.82 10.75 23.10
C ASP A 58 -5.04 10.87 21.59
N LEU A 59 -5.45 12.04 21.13
CA LEU A 59 -5.75 12.30 19.72
C LEU A 59 -4.52 12.31 18.82
N SER A 60 -3.32 12.39 19.39
CA SER A 60 -2.07 12.50 18.62
C SER A 60 -1.92 11.38 17.59
N GLY A 61 -2.26 10.13 17.96
CA GLY A 61 -2.18 9.00 17.06
C GLY A 61 -3.13 9.08 15.88
N GLN A 62 -4.35 9.61 16.13
CA GLN A 62 -5.33 9.80 15.06
C GLN A 62 -4.92 10.90 14.10
N ILE A 63 -4.38 11.99 14.62
CA ILE A 63 -3.87 13.09 13.80
C ILE A 63 -2.69 12.61 12.97
N PHE A 64 -1.77 11.89 13.56
CA PHE A 64 -0.61 11.33 12.86
C PHE A 64 -1.06 10.36 11.75
N ALA A 65 -2.07 9.52 12.03
CA ALA A 65 -2.62 8.62 11.03
C ALA A 65 -3.22 9.39 9.84
N MET A 66 -3.89 10.51 10.09
CA MET A 66 -4.41 11.35 9.00
C MET A 66 -3.30 11.87 8.10
N PHE A 67 -2.21 12.36 8.68
CA PHE A 67 -1.05 12.80 7.89
C PHE A 67 -0.44 11.65 7.09
N THR A 68 -0.28 10.50 7.70
CA THR A 68 0.28 9.32 7.04
C THR A 68 -0.61 8.86 5.88
N LEU A 69 -1.92 8.86 6.06
CA LEU A 69 -2.88 8.53 5.00
C LEU A 69 -2.82 9.53 3.84
N THR A 70 -2.67 10.81 4.16
CA THR A 70 -2.52 11.85 3.13
C THR A 70 -1.25 11.63 2.30
N VAL A 71 -0.13 11.36 2.96
CA VAL A 71 1.14 11.06 2.29
C VAL A 71 1.01 9.79 1.45
N ALA A 72 0.40 8.74 2.00
CA ALA A 72 0.18 7.48 1.29
C ALA A 72 -0.68 7.68 0.05
N ALA A 73 -1.73 8.48 0.14
CA ALA A 73 -2.58 8.79 -1.01
C ALA A 73 -1.81 9.53 -2.10
N ALA A 74 -0.97 10.49 -1.71
CA ALA A 74 -0.12 11.23 -2.64
C ALA A 74 0.90 10.31 -3.32
N GLU A 75 1.53 9.44 -2.56
CA GLU A 75 2.50 8.46 -3.09
C GLU A 75 1.82 7.48 -4.05
N ALA A 76 0.63 7.00 -3.71
CA ALA A 76 -0.13 6.10 -4.58
C ALA A 76 -0.50 6.79 -5.89
N ALA A 77 -0.91 8.04 -5.85
CA ALA A 77 -1.24 8.81 -7.06
C ALA A 77 -0.03 9.00 -7.95
N ILE A 78 1.11 9.37 -7.37
CA ILE A 78 2.37 9.53 -8.10
C ILE A 78 2.83 8.18 -8.66
N GLY A 79 2.77 7.13 -7.85
CA GLY A 79 3.16 5.78 -8.27
C GLY A 79 2.32 5.29 -9.44
N LEU A 80 0.99 5.49 -9.38
CA LEU A 80 0.12 5.12 -10.48
C LEU A 80 0.42 5.92 -11.74
N ALA A 81 0.71 7.21 -11.62
CA ALA A 81 1.07 8.05 -12.77
C ALA A 81 2.36 7.54 -13.43
N ILE A 82 3.37 7.19 -12.63
CA ILE A 82 4.62 6.62 -13.12
C ILE A 82 4.37 5.28 -13.82
N LEU A 83 3.55 4.42 -13.25
CA LEU A 83 3.21 3.13 -13.85
C LEU A 83 2.50 3.30 -15.19
N VAL A 84 1.57 4.24 -15.28
CA VAL A 84 0.86 4.52 -16.54
C VAL A 84 1.86 4.94 -17.62
N VAL A 85 2.76 5.85 -17.31
CA VAL A 85 3.79 6.30 -18.26
C VAL A 85 4.70 5.14 -18.65
N PHE A 86 5.12 4.33 -17.68
CA PHE A 86 5.99 3.18 -17.92
C PHE A 86 5.34 2.17 -18.87
N PHE A 87 4.09 1.81 -18.64
CA PHE A 87 3.38 0.86 -19.50
C PHE A 87 3.12 1.43 -20.88
N ARG A 88 2.85 2.73 -21.00
CA ARG A 88 2.69 3.37 -22.30
C ARG A 88 3.98 3.33 -23.10
N ASN A 89 5.13 3.55 -22.44
CA ASN A 89 6.43 3.48 -23.10
C ASN A 89 6.76 2.05 -23.55
N LEU A 90 6.43 1.05 -22.72
CA LEU A 90 6.59 -0.36 -23.12
C LEU A 90 5.73 -0.70 -24.33
N GLY A 91 4.48 -0.26 -24.35
CA GLY A 91 3.60 -0.47 -25.48
C GLY A 91 4.15 0.13 -26.77
N SER A 92 4.73 1.33 -26.68
CA SER A 92 5.38 1.98 -27.82
C SER A 92 6.59 1.17 -28.32
N ILE A 93 7.41 0.65 -27.42
CA ILE A 93 8.58 -0.16 -27.75
C ILE A 93 8.12 -1.44 -28.45
N GLU A 94 7.10 -2.11 -27.93
CA GLU A 94 6.56 -3.33 -28.52
C GLU A 94 6.05 -3.11 -29.94
N VAL A 95 5.34 -2.02 -30.16
CA VAL A 95 4.85 -1.64 -31.49
C VAL A 95 6.01 -1.39 -32.44
N GLN A 96 7.05 -0.69 -32.01
CA GLN A 96 8.23 -0.45 -32.82
C GLN A 96 8.95 -1.74 -33.19
N GLN A 97 9.05 -2.67 -32.26
CA GLN A 97 9.65 -3.98 -32.52
C GLN A 97 8.87 -4.78 -33.55
N ILE A 98 7.54 -4.76 -33.45
CA ILE A 98 6.68 -5.42 -34.42
C ILE A 98 6.86 -4.79 -35.81
N ASN A 99 6.94 -3.48 -35.89
CA ASN A 99 7.17 -2.79 -37.16
C ASN A 99 8.50 -3.15 -37.79
N LYS A 100 9.56 -3.31 -36.98
CA LYS A 100 10.88 -3.74 -37.46
C LYS A 100 10.83 -5.17 -38.03
N LEU A 101 10.05 -6.03 -37.40
CA LEU A 101 9.91 -7.41 -37.88
C LEU A 101 9.15 -7.51 -39.21
N LYS A 102 8.20 -6.59 -39.45
CA LYS A 102 7.42 -6.53 -40.66
C LYS A 102 8.09 -5.77 -41.80
N GLY A 103 8.97 -4.87 -41.41
CA GLY A 103 9.62 -3.99 -42.37
C GLY A 103 10.88 -4.49 -42.94
#